data_b8a04266c3c7980fbd8c19971fe986b7
#
_entry.id   b8a04266c3c7980fbd8c19971fe986b7
#
_cell.length_a   1.000
_cell.length_b   1.000
_cell.length_c   1.000
_cell.angle_alpha   90.00
_cell.angle_beta   90.00
_cell.angle_gamma   90.00
#
_symmetry.space_group_name_H-M   'P 1'
#
loop_
_entity.id
_entity.type
_entity.pdbx_description
1 polymer ?
#
loop_
_entity_poly.entity_id
_entity_poly.type
_entity_poly.pdbx_seq_one_letter_code
_entity_poly.pdbx_strand_id
1 'polypeptide(L)'
;MKLFIIILMLCTTLSAIDLNLPSSAIQNATSGLVLILPSPSAAKSNPACSFTGIETSATYLFSMEDLPLYNFHVQYKYHDFGFHVGSSFLAHPLYKESNSMFTLNYNYNEFTLGSSIRYLYNKVEEYHEDSALLVDMGLLWENGNISTGLSVRNVTHSLFLEEQLPIVYLWESCFSITQKSKLSIGLEKETNFDFAFKIAGRYDVHKVLTILSSYQYKPDRIGVGAIFNLKDFSLCYSVRTHQYLSLNHYISLNYAF
;
A
#
# COMPACT_ATOMS: atom_id res chain seq x y z
N MET A 1 -23.67 30.31 17.79
CA MET A 1 -24.09 30.00 16.41
C MET A 1 -22.95 29.97 15.37
N LYS A 2 -22.08 31.02 15.31
CA LYS A 2 -20.95 31.02 14.33
C LYS A 2 -19.92 29.92 14.57
N LEU A 3 -19.60 29.57 15.83
CA LEU A 3 -18.68 28.49 16.16
C LEU A 3 -19.22 27.10 15.77
N PHE A 4 -20.52 26.90 15.89
CA PHE A 4 -21.19 25.66 15.50
C PHE A 4 -21.19 25.44 13.98
N ILE A 5 -21.31 26.51 13.20
CA ILE A 5 -21.23 26.48 11.73
C ILE A 5 -19.81 26.18 11.26
N ILE A 6 -18.78 26.69 11.96
CA ILE A 6 -17.37 26.39 11.66
C ILE A 6 -17.04 24.91 11.97
N ILE A 7 -17.55 24.38 13.08
CA ILE A 7 -17.41 22.95 13.42
C ILE A 7 -18.17 22.08 12.41
N LEU A 8 -19.34 22.47 11.97
CA LEU A 8 -20.11 21.75 10.93
C LEU A 8 -19.41 21.79 9.56
N MET A 9 -18.77 22.90 9.18
CA MET A 9 -17.97 22.99 7.95
C MET A 9 -16.66 22.19 8.01
N LEU A 10 -16.08 21.98 9.20
CA LEU A 10 -14.90 21.11 9.39
C LEU A 10 -15.26 19.62 9.34
N CYS A 11 -16.51 19.26 9.63
CA CYS A 11 -16.98 17.87 9.54
C CYS A 11 -17.27 17.38 8.11
N THR A 12 -17.39 18.27 7.12
CA THR A 12 -17.71 17.89 5.74
C THR A 12 -16.53 17.46 4.88
N THR A 13 -15.31 17.43 5.44
CA THR A 13 -14.08 17.06 4.69
C THR A 13 -13.42 15.77 5.17
N LEU A 14 -14.07 15.01 6.04
CA LEU A 14 -13.50 13.81 6.68
C LEU A 14 -13.96 12.47 6.05
N SER A 15 -14.45 12.47 4.82
CA SER A 15 -14.77 11.23 4.10
C SER A 15 -13.63 10.80 3.15
N ALA A 16 -12.39 10.88 3.58
CA ALA A 16 -11.29 10.35 2.79
C ALA A 16 -10.99 8.92 3.25
N ILE A 17 -11.61 7.92 2.63
CA ILE A 17 -11.01 6.60 2.58
C ILE A 17 -9.67 6.78 1.88
N ASP A 18 -8.59 6.68 2.62
CA ASP A 18 -7.26 6.76 2.05
C ASP A 18 -6.93 5.42 1.36
N LEU A 19 -7.28 5.33 0.06
CA LEU A 19 -6.92 4.21 -0.80
C LEU A 19 -5.39 3.99 -0.84
N ASN A 20 -4.62 4.96 -0.36
CA ASN A 20 -3.17 5.01 -0.40
C ASN A 20 -2.51 4.65 0.94
N LEU A 21 -3.28 4.29 2.00
CA LEU A 21 -2.66 3.82 3.23
C LEU A 21 -1.78 2.60 2.95
N PRO A 22 -0.52 2.59 3.45
CA PRO A 22 0.32 1.42 3.38
C PRO A 22 -0.37 0.22 4.02
N SER A 23 -0.26 -0.94 3.41
CA SER A 23 -0.79 -2.19 3.98
C SER A 23 0.28 -3.03 4.66
N SER A 24 1.52 -2.54 4.72
CA SER A 24 2.60 -3.21 5.42
C SER A 24 3.70 -2.25 5.87
N ALA A 25 4.56 -2.73 6.78
CA ALA A 25 5.75 -1.99 7.19
C ALA A 25 6.72 -1.76 6.03
N ILE A 26 6.81 -2.68 5.07
CA ILE A 26 7.63 -2.53 3.86
C ILE A 26 7.11 -1.35 3.04
N GLN A 27 5.83 -1.32 2.71
CA GLN A 27 5.22 -0.22 1.94
C GLN A 27 5.32 1.13 2.68
N ASN A 28 5.19 1.11 4.01
CA ASN A 28 5.35 2.32 4.82
C ASN A 28 6.80 2.86 4.72
N ALA A 29 7.80 1.98 4.82
CA ALA A 29 9.21 2.33 4.70
C ALA A 29 9.62 2.81 3.29
N THR A 30 8.95 2.32 2.24
CA THR A 30 9.29 2.56 0.83
C THR A 30 8.38 3.58 0.13
N SER A 31 7.56 4.31 0.89
CA SER A 31 6.56 5.26 0.36
C SER A 31 5.61 4.63 -0.67
N GLY A 32 5.30 3.32 -0.51
CA GLY A 32 4.42 2.56 -1.39
C GLY A 32 5.07 2.06 -2.68
N LEU A 33 6.39 2.25 -2.88
CA LEU A 33 7.15 1.60 -3.95
C LEU A 33 7.36 0.13 -3.57
N VAL A 34 6.93 -0.79 -4.45
CA VAL A 34 6.82 -2.22 -4.13
C VAL A 34 7.79 -3.10 -4.91
N LEU A 35 8.38 -2.60 -6.01
CA LEU A 35 9.33 -3.37 -6.81
C LEU A 35 10.69 -3.53 -6.13
N ILE A 36 11.01 -2.63 -5.19
CA ILE A 36 12.27 -2.68 -4.44
C ILE A 36 12.38 -3.91 -3.55
N LEU A 37 11.24 -4.35 -3.00
CA LEU A 37 11.12 -5.57 -2.19
C LEU A 37 9.68 -6.11 -2.31
N PRO A 38 9.43 -7.04 -3.24
CA PRO A 38 8.12 -7.68 -3.38
C PRO A 38 7.72 -8.39 -2.08
N SER A 39 6.45 -8.28 -1.73
CA SER A 39 5.80 -8.95 -0.60
C SER A 39 4.34 -9.26 -0.95
N PRO A 40 3.62 -10.09 -0.19
CA PRO A 40 2.20 -10.37 -0.47
C PRO A 40 1.33 -9.12 -0.60
N SER A 41 1.60 -8.09 0.20
CA SER A 41 0.84 -6.82 0.14
C SER A 41 1.14 -5.97 -1.10
N ALA A 42 2.20 -6.26 -1.87
CA ALA A 42 2.58 -5.50 -3.06
C ALA A 42 1.46 -5.43 -4.12
N ALA A 43 0.64 -6.48 -4.20
CA ALA A 43 -0.52 -6.55 -5.11
C ALA A 43 -1.53 -5.40 -4.89
N LYS A 44 -1.58 -4.80 -3.70
CA LYS A 44 -2.42 -3.61 -3.43
C LYS A 44 -1.94 -2.37 -4.17
N SER A 45 -0.63 -2.22 -4.36
CA SER A 45 -0.05 -1.09 -5.10
C SER A 45 0.02 -1.36 -6.61
N ASN A 46 0.40 -2.58 -6.99
CA ASN A 46 0.41 -3.02 -8.38
C ASN A 46 -0.06 -4.47 -8.49
N PRO A 47 -1.24 -4.72 -9.07
CA PRO A 47 -1.80 -6.07 -9.24
C PRO A 47 -0.90 -7.05 -10.00
N ALA A 48 0.06 -6.57 -10.79
CA ALA A 48 1.00 -7.42 -11.51
C ALA A 48 2.13 -7.97 -10.61
N CYS A 49 2.33 -7.42 -9.40
CA CYS A 49 3.30 -7.96 -8.46
C CYS A 49 2.88 -9.34 -7.98
N SER A 50 3.80 -10.31 -8.06
CA SER A 50 3.56 -11.66 -7.61
C SER A 50 4.60 -12.11 -6.58
N PHE A 51 4.14 -12.82 -5.57
CA PHE A 51 4.93 -13.36 -4.47
C PHE A 51 4.29 -14.68 -4.03
N THR A 52 4.98 -15.49 -3.23
CA THR A 52 4.36 -16.64 -2.59
C THR A 52 4.61 -16.56 -1.09
N GLY A 53 3.55 -16.35 -0.31
CA GLY A 53 3.68 -16.15 1.12
C GLY A 53 2.44 -15.52 1.75
N ILE A 54 2.58 -15.28 3.05
CA ILE A 54 1.58 -14.62 3.90
C ILE A 54 2.22 -13.40 4.55
N GLU A 55 1.50 -12.31 4.62
CA GLU A 55 1.90 -11.09 5.32
C GLU A 55 0.76 -10.62 6.21
N THR A 56 1.09 -10.31 7.46
CA THR A 56 0.19 -9.61 8.38
C THR A 56 0.88 -8.38 8.92
N SER A 57 0.12 -7.31 9.09
CA SER A 57 0.65 -6.07 9.66
C SER A 57 -0.34 -5.39 10.58
N ALA A 58 0.20 -4.58 11.48
CA ALA A 58 -0.56 -3.75 12.39
C ALA A 58 0.09 -2.37 12.51
N THR A 59 -0.76 -1.36 12.66
CA THR A 59 -0.35 0.02 12.99
C THR A 59 -1.43 0.71 13.80
N TYR A 60 -1.01 1.70 14.57
CA TYR A 60 -1.88 2.76 15.07
C TYR A 60 -1.66 3.99 14.19
N LEU A 61 -2.70 4.36 13.42
CA LEU A 61 -2.59 5.50 12.51
C LEU A 61 -2.28 6.77 13.28
N PHE A 62 -1.22 7.48 12.85
CA PHE A 62 -0.76 8.72 13.47
C PHE A 62 -0.46 8.62 14.97
N SER A 63 -0.06 7.43 15.45
CA SER A 63 0.14 7.12 16.87
C SER A 63 -1.13 7.26 17.72
N MET A 64 -2.31 7.18 17.12
CA MET A 64 -3.61 7.18 17.81
C MET A 64 -4.01 5.76 18.18
N GLU A 65 -4.04 5.42 19.47
CA GLU A 65 -4.35 4.07 19.95
C GLU A 65 -5.80 3.64 19.60
N ASP A 66 -6.70 4.61 19.43
CA ASP A 66 -8.10 4.36 19.06
C ASP A 66 -8.30 4.07 17.56
N LEU A 67 -7.24 4.20 16.72
CA LEU A 67 -7.29 3.95 15.29
C LEU A 67 -6.37 2.80 14.86
N PRO A 68 -6.60 1.57 15.35
CA PRO A 68 -5.84 0.40 14.93
C PRO A 68 -6.22 0.01 13.51
N LEU A 69 -5.21 -0.16 12.65
CA LEU A 69 -5.33 -0.70 11.30
C LEU A 69 -4.60 -2.03 11.24
N TYR A 70 -5.32 -3.07 10.86
CA TYR A 70 -4.79 -4.41 10.65
C TYR A 70 -4.87 -4.76 9.18
N ASN A 71 -3.84 -5.45 8.67
CA ASN A 71 -3.83 -5.95 7.31
C ASN A 71 -3.43 -7.42 7.29
N PHE A 72 -4.02 -8.15 6.36
CA PHE A 72 -3.72 -9.55 6.11
C PHE A 72 -3.69 -9.78 4.60
N HIS A 73 -2.62 -10.41 4.10
CA HIS A 73 -2.41 -10.72 2.69
C HIS A 73 -1.87 -12.11 2.53
N VAL A 74 -2.43 -12.85 1.61
CA VAL A 74 -1.93 -14.15 1.14
C VAL A 74 -1.75 -14.08 -0.35
N GLN A 75 -0.60 -14.52 -0.84
CA GLN A 75 -0.34 -14.61 -2.26
C GLN A 75 0.32 -15.94 -2.59
N TYR A 76 -0.14 -16.55 -3.66
CA TYR A 76 0.34 -17.85 -4.14
C TYR A 76 0.53 -17.82 -5.65
N LYS A 77 1.71 -18.26 -6.10
CA LYS A 77 2.01 -18.42 -7.52
C LYS A 77 1.86 -19.87 -7.92
N TYR A 78 1.07 -20.13 -8.95
CA TYR A 78 0.89 -21.44 -9.56
C TYR A 78 1.18 -21.36 -11.05
N HIS A 79 2.29 -21.95 -11.48
CA HIS A 79 2.83 -21.79 -12.83
C HIS A 79 2.96 -20.29 -13.21
N ASP A 80 2.28 -19.89 -14.28
CA ASP A 80 2.30 -18.52 -14.79
C ASP A 80 1.24 -17.63 -14.12
N PHE A 81 0.38 -18.18 -13.27
CA PHE A 81 -0.67 -17.46 -12.59
C PHE A 81 -0.29 -17.13 -11.14
N GLY A 82 -0.62 -15.94 -10.71
CA GLY A 82 -0.55 -15.54 -9.32
C GLY A 82 -1.94 -15.17 -8.79
N PHE A 83 -2.24 -15.65 -7.60
CA PHE A 83 -3.51 -15.43 -6.89
C PHE A 83 -3.22 -14.70 -5.59
N HIS A 84 -3.93 -13.64 -5.31
CA HIS A 84 -3.79 -12.90 -4.08
C HIS A 84 -5.15 -12.62 -3.46
N VAL A 85 -5.22 -12.77 -2.15
CA VAL A 85 -6.33 -12.32 -1.30
C VAL A 85 -5.76 -11.41 -0.23
N GLY A 86 -6.35 -10.25 -0.07
CA GLY A 86 -5.94 -9.28 0.94
C GLY A 86 -7.13 -8.63 1.63
N SER A 87 -6.93 -8.22 2.87
CA SER A 87 -7.91 -7.44 3.61
C SER A 87 -7.20 -6.44 4.52
N SER A 88 -7.74 -5.24 4.60
CA SER A 88 -7.39 -4.21 5.58
C SER A 88 -8.62 -3.91 6.42
N PHE A 89 -8.45 -3.75 7.72
CA PHE A 89 -9.52 -3.51 8.65
C PHE A 89 -9.14 -2.45 9.68
N LEU A 90 -9.90 -1.36 9.72
CA LEU A 90 -9.82 -0.32 10.74
C LEU A 90 -11.07 -0.41 11.59
N ALA A 91 -10.89 -0.55 12.91
CA ALA A 91 -11.97 -0.67 13.85
C ALA A 91 -11.86 0.40 14.94
N HIS A 92 -12.86 1.27 14.96
CA HIS A 92 -13.12 2.20 16.07
C HIS A 92 -14.57 1.96 16.55
N PRO A 93 -14.92 2.19 17.82
CA PRO A 93 -16.29 2.01 18.30
C PRO A 93 -17.36 2.71 17.45
N LEU A 94 -17.05 3.90 16.94
CA LEU A 94 -17.96 4.73 16.14
C LEU A 94 -17.73 4.63 14.63
N TYR A 95 -16.64 3.96 14.18
CA TYR A 95 -16.24 3.93 12.79
C TYR A 95 -15.57 2.61 12.42
N LYS A 96 -16.09 1.95 11.41
CA LYS A 96 -15.52 0.70 10.87
C LYS A 96 -15.26 0.85 9.38
N GLU A 97 -14.08 0.47 8.95
CA GLU A 97 -13.71 0.43 7.54
C GLU A 97 -13.06 -0.90 7.22
N SER A 98 -13.43 -1.48 6.11
CA SER A 98 -12.74 -2.65 5.56
C SER A 98 -12.52 -2.50 4.07
N ASN A 99 -11.38 -3.01 3.62
CA ASN A 99 -11.00 -3.07 2.22
C ASN A 99 -10.53 -4.50 1.94
N SER A 100 -11.36 -5.27 1.25
CA SER A 100 -11.04 -6.65 0.86
C SER A 100 -10.75 -6.70 -0.63
N MET A 101 -9.73 -7.45 -1.04
CA MET A 101 -9.33 -7.54 -2.43
C MET A 101 -9.01 -8.97 -2.85
N PHE A 102 -9.31 -9.25 -4.10
CA PHE A 102 -8.86 -10.42 -4.83
C PHE A 102 -8.09 -9.98 -6.06
N THR A 103 -6.90 -10.56 -6.29
CA THR A 103 -6.06 -10.25 -7.45
C THR A 103 -5.74 -11.52 -8.21
N LEU A 104 -5.79 -11.42 -9.53
CA LEU A 104 -5.26 -12.41 -10.46
C LEU A 104 -4.18 -11.74 -11.30
N ASN A 105 -3.02 -12.39 -11.43
CA ASN A 105 -2.01 -11.97 -12.39
C ASN A 105 -1.54 -13.14 -13.26
N TYR A 106 -1.04 -12.80 -14.45
CA TYR A 106 -0.52 -13.74 -15.42
C TYR A 106 0.84 -13.28 -15.91
N ASN A 107 1.81 -14.17 -15.81
CA ASN A 107 3.18 -13.96 -16.26
C ASN A 107 3.36 -14.51 -17.67
N TYR A 108 3.89 -13.70 -18.56
CA TYR A 108 4.26 -14.10 -19.90
C TYR A 108 5.66 -13.56 -20.23
N ASN A 109 6.66 -14.44 -20.19
CA ASN A 109 8.08 -14.11 -20.36
C ASN A 109 8.52 -13.03 -19.33
N GLU A 110 8.93 -11.85 -19.84
CA GLU A 110 9.39 -10.71 -19.04
C GLU A 110 8.22 -9.82 -18.53
N PHE A 111 6.99 -10.10 -18.97
CA PHE A 111 5.82 -9.29 -18.64
C PHE A 111 4.87 -10.02 -17.70
N THR A 112 4.35 -9.29 -16.74
CA THR A 112 3.24 -9.76 -15.91
C THR A 112 2.10 -8.76 -16.02
N LEU A 113 0.89 -9.26 -16.30
CA LEU A 113 -0.36 -8.50 -16.28
C LEU A 113 -1.14 -8.88 -15.03
N GLY A 114 -1.75 -7.92 -14.37
CA GLY A 114 -2.56 -8.18 -13.18
C GLY A 114 -3.83 -7.34 -13.14
N SER A 115 -4.86 -7.89 -12.52
CA SER A 115 -6.10 -7.18 -12.22
C SER A 115 -6.59 -7.55 -10.83
N SER A 116 -7.17 -6.58 -10.14
CA SER A 116 -7.78 -6.78 -8.82
C SER A 116 -9.21 -6.29 -8.81
N ILE A 117 -10.03 -6.97 -8.03
CA ILE A 117 -11.34 -6.47 -7.61
C ILE A 117 -11.22 -6.18 -6.13
N ARG A 118 -11.62 -4.97 -5.72
CA ARG A 118 -11.66 -4.53 -4.32
C ARG A 118 -13.08 -4.22 -3.90
N TYR A 119 -13.43 -4.63 -2.71
CA TYR A 119 -14.66 -4.27 -2.03
C TYR A 119 -14.32 -3.41 -0.84
N LEU A 120 -14.77 -2.16 -0.90
CA LEU A 120 -14.71 -1.20 0.21
C LEU A 120 -16.02 -1.24 0.97
N TYR A 121 -15.94 -1.22 2.28
CA TYR A 121 -17.08 -1.08 3.17
C TYR A 121 -16.74 -0.12 4.29
N ASN A 122 -17.69 0.76 4.58
CA ASN A 122 -17.60 1.72 5.67
C ASN A 122 -18.91 1.73 6.46
N LYS A 123 -18.80 1.85 7.76
CA LYS A 123 -19.93 2.07 8.66
C LYS A 123 -19.58 3.11 9.70
N VAL A 124 -20.39 4.16 9.78
CA VAL A 124 -20.40 5.12 10.88
C VAL A 124 -21.59 4.79 11.75
N GLU A 125 -21.35 4.48 13.03
CA GLU A 125 -22.42 4.06 13.96
C GLU A 125 -23.47 5.15 14.07
N GLU A 126 -24.75 4.75 14.00
CA GLU A 126 -25.95 5.62 14.04
C GLU A 126 -26.16 6.57 12.85
N TYR A 127 -25.24 6.61 11.84
CA TYR A 127 -25.33 7.57 10.74
C TYR A 127 -25.46 6.91 9.38
N HIS A 128 -24.45 6.19 8.93
CA HIS A 128 -24.34 5.80 7.54
C HIS A 128 -23.57 4.49 7.36
N GLU A 129 -23.96 3.77 6.32
CA GLU A 129 -23.27 2.58 5.84
C GLU A 129 -23.19 2.65 4.33
N ASP A 130 -22.02 2.41 3.76
CA ASP A 130 -21.82 2.41 2.30
C ASP A 130 -20.80 1.37 1.87
N SER A 131 -20.84 1.01 0.59
CA SER A 131 -19.89 0.09 -0.01
C SER A 131 -19.65 0.40 -1.48
N ALA A 132 -18.44 0.09 -1.96
CA ALA A 132 -18.08 0.25 -3.35
C ALA A 132 -17.25 -0.93 -3.86
N LEU A 133 -17.42 -1.24 -5.15
CA LEU A 133 -16.56 -2.17 -5.88
C LEU A 133 -15.62 -1.35 -6.78
N LEU A 134 -14.33 -1.66 -6.70
CA LEU A 134 -13.29 -1.03 -7.50
C LEU A 134 -12.54 -2.10 -8.29
N VAL A 135 -12.06 -1.72 -9.45
CA VAL A 135 -11.17 -2.53 -10.27
C VAL A 135 -9.83 -1.84 -10.40
N ASP A 136 -8.74 -2.59 -10.23
CA ASP A 136 -7.39 -2.12 -10.46
C ASP A 136 -6.72 -2.92 -11.56
N MET A 137 -5.78 -2.30 -12.27
CA MET A 137 -4.98 -2.93 -13.31
C MET A 137 -3.50 -2.67 -13.08
N GLY A 138 -2.66 -3.63 -13.46
CA GLY A 138 -1.23 -3.54 -13.34
C GLY A 138 -0.49 -4.20 -14.48
N LEU A 139 0.66 -3.65 -14.79
CA LEU A 139 1.65 -4.20 -15.71
C LEU A 139 3.01 -4.15 -15.01
N LEU A 140 3.77 -5.22 -15.13
CA LEU A 140 5.15 -5.33 -14.68
C LEU A 140 6.00 -5.87 -15.82
N TRP A 141 7.15 -5.28 -16.05
CA TRP A 141 8.20 -5.76 -16.91
C TRP A 141 9.48 -5.95 -16.11
N GLU A 142 10.10 -7.12 -16.25
CA GLU A 142 11.31 -7.48 -15.52
C GLU A 142 12.36 -8.02 -16.50
N ASN A 143 13.53 -7.39 -16.52
CA ASN A 143 14.66 -7.85 -17.33
C ASN A 143 15.99 -7.59 -16.61
N GLY A 144 16.64 -8.66 -16.21
CA GLY A 144 17.94 -8.63 -15.55
C GLY A 144 17.91 -7.82 -14.24
N ASN A 145 18.57 -6.66 -14.28
CA ASN A 145 18.71 -5.79 -13.10
C ASN A 145 17.66 -4.67 -13.02
N ILE A 146 16.69 -4.66 -13.93
CA ILE A 146 15.67 -3.60 -14.01
C ILE A 146 14.30 -4.23 -13.96
N SER A 147 13.44 -3.66 -13.11
CA SER A 147 12.00 -3.96 -13.08
C SER A 147 11.26 -2.64 -13.25
N THR A 148 10.25 -2.59 -14.11
CA THR A 148 9.41 -1.40 -14.31
C THR A 148 7.95 -1.79 -14.25
N GLY A 149 7.17 -1.09 -13.44
CA GLY A 149 5.75 -1.33 -13.23
C GLY A 149 4.90 -0.11 -13.51
N LEU A 150 3.71 -0.36 -14.03
CA LEU A 150 2.63 0.59 -14.19
C LEU A 150 1.41 0.04 -13.48
N SER A 151 0.70 0.86 -12.73
CA SER A 151 -0.60 0.48 -12.18
C SER A 151 -1.59 1.63 -12.23
N VAL A 152 -2.85 1.26 -12.40
CA VAL A 152 -3.98 2.17 -12.30
C VAL A 152 -4.96 1.57 -11.31
N ARG A 153 -5.20 2.28 -10.21
CA ARG A 153 -6.16 1.86 -9.18
C ARG A 153 -7.47 2.61 -9.34
N ASN A 154 -8.57 1.90 -9.11
CA ASN A 154 -9.93 2.40 -9.29
C ASN A 154 -10.21 2.86 -10.73
N VAL A 155 -9.95 1.99 -11.72
CA VAL A 155 -10.26 2.30 -13.14
C VAL A 155 -11.76 2.44 -13.38
N THR A 156 -12.60 1.90 -12.50
CA THR A 156 -14.06 2.01 -12.52
C THR A 156 -14.58 3.37 -12.12
N HIS A 157 -13.71 4.21 -11.50
CA HIS A 157 -14.09 5.53 -10.98
C HIS A 157 -15.34 5.45 -10.11
N SER A 158 -15.33 4.46 -9.20
CA SER A 158 -16.50 4.09 -8.38
C SER A 158 -16.93 5.22 -7.46
N LEU A 159 -18.24 5.28 -7.20
CA LEU A 159 -18.83 6.17 -6.20
C LEU A 159 -18.76 5.49 -4.83
N PHE A 160 -18.49 6.28 -3.80
CA PHE A 160 -18.52 5.89 -2.41
C PHE A 160 -18.90 7.09 -1.55
N LEU A 161 -19.87 6.94 -0.67
CA LEU A 161 -20.43 8.04 0.13
C LEU A 161 -20.85 9.23 -0.73
N GLU A 162 -21.47 8.97 -1.89
CA GLU A 162 -21.89 9.94 -2.90
C GLU A 162 -20.75 10.72 -3.57
N GLU A 163 -19.49 10.43 -3.25
CA GLU A 163 -18.31 11.04 -3.86
C GLU A 163 -17.60 10.08 -4.81
N GLN A 164 -17.03 10.63 -5.89
CA GLN A 164 -16.20 9.84 -6.78
C GLN A 164 -14.83 9.58 -6.15
N LEU A 165 -14.52 8.29 -5.94
CA LEU A 165 -13.20 7.90 -5.50
C LEU A 165 -12.14 8.24 -6.57
N PRO A 166 -10.96 8.74 -6.16
CA PRO A 166 -9.92 9.12 -7.10
C PRO A 166 -9.37 7.91 -7.86
N ILE A 167 -8.99 8.15 -9.12
CA ILE A 167 -8.15 7.22 -9.87
C ILE A 167 -6.69 7.53 -9.50
N VAL A 168 -5.93 6.48 -9.22
CA VAL A 168 -4.51 6.62 -8.87
C VAL A 168 -3.65 5.90 -9.89
N TYR A 169 -2.77 6.64 -10.54
CA TYR A 169 -1.76 6.14 -11.48
C TYR A 169 -0.42 6.06 -10.75
N LEU A 170 0.27 4.94 -10.86
CA LEU A 170 1.61 4.77 -10.34
C LEU A 170 2.50 4.18 -11.42
N TRP A 171 3.61 4.85 -11.69
CA TRP A 171 4.77 4.32 -12.39
C TRP A 171 5.90 4.12 -11.40
N GLU A 172 6.57 2.98 -11.48
CA GLU A 172 7.73 2.65 -10.66
C GLU A 172 8.80 1.96 -11.51
N SER A 173 10.07 2.32 -11.31
CA SER A 173 11.21 1.59 -11.84
C SER A 173 12.21 1.30 -10.75
N CYS A 174 12.63 0.05 -10.63
CA CYS A 174 13.58 -0.46 -9.66
C CYS A 174 14.84 -0.96 -10.35
N PHE A 175 15.99 -0.58 -9.81
CA PHE A 175 17.32 -0.90 -10.30
C PHE A 175 18.08 -1.70 -9.24
N SER A 176 18.56 -2.89 -9.59
CA SER A 176 19.50 -3.65 -8.76
C SER A 176 20.90 -3.11 -9.01
N ILE A 177 21.37 -2.23 -8.11
CA ILE A 177 22.70 -1.57 -8.23
C ILE A 177 23.81 -2.56 -7.92
N THR A 178 23.61 -3.36 -6.86
CA THR A 178 24.50 -4.46 -6.48
C THR A 178 23.64 -5.63 -5.99
N GLN A 179 24.28 -6.77 -5.67
CA GLN A 179 23.57 -7.90 -5.05
C GLN A 179 22.94 -7.54 -3.69
N LYS A 180 23.44 -6.47 -3.02
CA LYS A 180 22.99 -6.03 -1.70
C LYS A 180 22.18 -4.74 -1.72
N SER A 181 22.12 -4.03 -2.84
CA SER A 181 21.48 -2.72 -2.89
C SER A 181 20.58 -2.57 -4.10
N LYS A 182 19.39 -2.04 -3.86
CA LYS A 182 18.40 -1.66 -4.87
C LYS A 182 17.97 -0.21 -4.67
N LEU A 183 17.65 0.44 -5.77
CA LEU A 183 17.09 1.79 -5.82
C LEU A 183 15.80 1.74 -6.62
N SER A 184 14.73 2.31 -6.08
CA SER A 184 13.47 2.46 -6.78
C SER A 184 13.12 3.93 -6.89
N ILE A 185 12.57 4.33 -8.04
CA ILE A 185 12.00 5.65 -8.30
C ILE A 185 10.58 5.48 -8.79
N GLY A 186 9.70 6.40 -8.44
CA GLY A 186 8.30 6.34 -8.87
C GLY A 186 7.65 7.70 -8.98
N LEU A 187 6.60 7.72 -9.78
CA LEU A 187 5.70 8.85 -9.99
C LEU A 187 4.28 8.38 -9.73
N GLU A 188 3.61 9.04 -8.79
CA GLU A 188 2.21 8.78 -8.50
C GLU A 188 1.38 10.01 -8.85
N LYS A 189 0.24 9.79 -9.48
CA LYS A 189 -0.76 10.82 -9.77
C LYS A 189 -2.12 10.33 -9.29
N GLU A 190 -2.65 11.00 -8.31
CA GLU A 190 -4.05 10.90 -7.90
C GLU A 190 -4.85 12.00 -8.59
N THR A 191 -6.09 11.73 -9.02
CA THR A 191 -6.86 12.62 -9.90
C THR A 191 -6.92 14.06 -9.38
N ASN A 192 -7.11 14.24 -8.06
CA ASN A 192 -7.33 15.55 -7.45
C ASN A 192 -6.06 16.18 -6.83
N PHE A 193 -4.90 15.50 -6.90
CA PHE A 193 -3.65 15.96 -6.30
C PHE A 193 -2.56 16.14 -7.34
N ASP A 194 -1.52 16.89 -6.98
CA ASP A 194 -0.31 17.02 -7.79
C ASP A 194 0.44 15.69 -7.94
N PHE A 195 1.37 15.64 -8.90
CA PHE A 195 2.28 14.51 -9.00
C PHE A 195 3.13 14.36 -7.74
N ALA A 196 3.15 13.17 -7.17
CA ALA A 196 4.06 12.78 -6.10
C ALA A 196 5.26 12.05 -6.70
N PHE A 197 6.46 12.60 -6.51
CA PHE A 197 7.70 11.92 -6.83
C PHE A 197 8.17 11.10 -5.62
N LYS A 198 8.60 9.87 -5.86
CA LYS A 198 9.02 8.93 -4.82
C LYS A 198 10.38 8.33 -5.15
N ILE A 199 11.22 8.16 -4.15
CA ILE A 199 12.48 7.44 -4.25
C ILE A 199 12.61 6.53 -3.02
N ALA A 200 13.08 5.30 -3.22
CA ALA A 200 13.34 4.38 -2.13
C ALA A 200 14.65 3.61 -2.35
N GLY A 201 15.34 3.35 -1.25
CA GLY A 201 16.57 2.56 -1.19
C GLY A 201 16.39 1.32 -0.32
N ARG A 202 16.97 0.20 -0.76
CA ARG A 202 17.15 -1.02 0.02
C ARG A 202 18.62 -1.34 0.12
N TYR A 203 19.06 -1.71 1.34
CA TYR A 203 20.43 -2.18 1.57
C TYR A 203 20.43 -3.38 2.51
N ASP A 204 20.96 -4.51 2.03
CA ASP A 204 21.14 -5.72 2.82
C ASP A 204 22.47 -5.63 3.58
N VAL A 205 22.41 -5.16 4.84
CA VAL A 205 23.57 -5.01 5.75
C VAL A 205 24.18 -6.37 6.04
N HIS A 206 23.31 -7.32 6.34
CA HIS A 206 23.67 -8.71 6.63
C HIS A 206 22.55 -9.63 6.13
N LYS A 207 22.82 -10.94 6.03
CA LYS A 207 21.80 -11.94 5.62
C LYS A 207 20.52 -11.89 6.47
N VAL A 208 20.64 -11.45 7.73
CA VAL A 208 19.52 -11.33 8.68
C VAL A 208 19.00 -9.93 8.83
N LEU A 209 19.61 -8.90 8.22
CA LEU A 209 19.21 -7.49 8.40
C LEU A 209 19.21 -6.74 7.07
N THR A 210 18.05 -6.25 6.69
CA THR A 210 17.84 -5.34 5.56
C THR A 210 17.34 -3.99 6.07
N ILE A 211 17.85 -2.90 5.55
CA ILE A 211 17.42 -1.53 5.84
C ILE A 211 16.70 -0.99 4.61
N LEU A 212 15.59 -0.31 4.86
CA LEU A 212 14.80 0.40 3.87
C LEU A 212 14.77 1.88 4.22
N SER A 213 14.79 2.73 3.20
CA SER A 213 14.57 4.18 3.36
C SER A 213 13.86 4.73 2.13
N SER A 214 13.08 5.79 2.32
CA SER A 214 12.42 6.47 1.21
C SER A 214 12.20 7.94 1.49
N TYR A 215 12.04 8.68 0.42
CA TYR A 215 11.54 10.05 0.41
C TYR A 215 10.45 10.19 -0.63
N GLN A 216 9.39 10.87 -0.27
CA GLN A 216 8.31 11.28 -1.16
C GLN A 216 8.22 12.80 -1.15
N TYR A 217 8.13 13.40 -2.33
CA TYR A 217 7.83 14.82 -2.54
C TYR A 217 6.37 14.97 -2.96
N LYS A 218 5.67 15.92 -2.38
CA LYS A 218 4.22 16.20 -2.56
C LYS A 218 3.29 15.01 -2.21
N PRO A 219 2.93 14.86 -0.91
CA PRO A 219 3.45 15.60 0.26
C PRO A 219 4.82 15.08 0.71
N ASP A 220 5.57 15.95 1.38
CA ASP A 220 6.89 15.58 1.90
C ASP A 220 6.78 14.54 3.02
N ARG A 221 7.34 13.35 2.78
CA ARG A 221 7.35 12.25 3.73
C ARG A 221 8.66 11.49 3.64
N ILE A 222 9.18 11.10 4.78
CA ILE A 222 10.37 10.25 4.91
C ILE A 222 9.93 8.94 5.54
N GLY A 223 10.30 7.82 4.92
CA GLY A 223 10.09 6.48 5.44
C GLY A 223 11.42 5.81 5.77
N VAL A 224 11.47 5.09 6.88
CA VAL A 224 12.61 4.25 7.27
C VAL A 224 12.08 2.95 7.83
N GLY A 225 12.77 1.83 7.53
CA GLY A 225 12.40 0.52 8.04
C GLY A 225 13.59 -0.42 8.18
N ALA A 226 13.42 -1.41 9.05
CA ALA A 226 14.36 -2.49 9.26
C ALA A 226 13.62 -3.83 9.17
N ILE A 227 14.24 -4.79 8.48
CA ILE A 227 13.71 -6.14 8.32
C ILE A 227 14.70 -7.13 8.91
N PHE A 228 14.20 -7.95 9.80
CA PHE A 228 14.92 -9.08 10.40
C PHE A 228 14.48 -10.37 9.72
N ASN A 229 15.36 -10.96 8.92
CA ASN A 229 15.11 -12.19 8.17
C ASN A 229 15.52 -13.42 9.02
N LEU A 230 14.57 -14.31 9.28
CA LEU A 230 14.73 -15.53 10.08
C LEU A 230 14.27 -16.73 9.23
N LYS A 231 15.11 -17.22 8.34
CA LYS A 231 14.77 -18.25 7.34
C LYS A 231 13.56 -17.81 6.49
N ASP A 232 12.45 -18.53 6.66
CA ASP A 232 11.20 -18.32 5.90
C ASP A 232 10.36 -17.19 6.49
N PHE A 233 10.68 -16.71 7.71
CA PHE A 233 10.01 -15.61 8.37
C PHE A 233 10.82 -14.32 8.25
N SER A 234 10.13 -13.20 8.14
CA SER A 234 10.74 -11.89 8.32
C SER A 234 9.84 -10.98 9.16
N LEU A 235 10.46 -10.30 10.12
CA LEU A 235 9.83 -9.26 10.93
C LEU A 235 10.29 -7.91 10.40
N CYS A 236 9.34 -7.07 10.02
CA CYS A 236 9.61 -5.70 9.56
C CYS A 236 9.02 -4.70 10.54
N TYR A 237 9.81 -3.69 10.88
CA TYR A 237 9.34 -2.51 11.59
C TYR A 237 9.69 -1.27 10.76
N SER A 238 8.76 -0.31 10.68
CA SER A 238 8.99 0.93 9.96
C SER A 238 8.31 2.11 10.59
N VAL A 239 8.88 3.27 10.30
CA VAL A 239 8.37 4.59 10.68
C VAL A 239 8.30 5.45 9.44
N ARG A 240 7.23 6.23 9.31
CA ARG A 240 7.06 7.22 8.24
C ARG A 240 6.54 8.52 8.82
N THR A 241 7.14 9.62 8.39
CA THR A 241 6.69 10.97 8.77
C THR A 241 5.36 11.30 8.09
N HIS A 242 4.58 12.14 8.73
CA HIS A 242 3.43 12.82 8.15
C HIS A 242 3.61 14.32 8.24
N GLN A 243 3.11 15.08 7.27
CA GLN A 243 3.38 16.52 7.18
C GLN A 243 2.81 17.31 8.34
N TYR A 244 1.67 16.89 8.89
CA TYR A 244 0.93 17.62 9.94
C TYR A 244 0.61 16.78 11.17
N LEU A 245 0.72 15.46 11.08
CA LEU A 245 0.34 14.52 12.13
C LEU A 245 1.59 13.78 12.67
N SER A 246 1.38 13.00 13.71
CA SER A 246 2.44 12.17 14.30
C SER A 246 2.95 11.10 13.34
N LEU A 247 4.05 10.46 13.72
CA LEU A 247 4.67 9.38 12.97
C LEU A 247 3.72 8.18 12.83
N ASN A 248 3.76 7.53 11.68
CA ASN A 248 3.11 6.26 11.47
C ASN A 248 4.10 5.12 11.73
N HIS A 249 3.79 4.27 12.69
CA HIS A 249 4.57 3.10 13.07
C HIS A 249 3.88 1.84 12.56
N TYR A 250 4.59 1.05 11.76
CA TYR A 250 4.08 -0.22 11.24
C TYR A 250 4.95 -1.37 11.70
N ILE A 251 4.32 -2.47 12.05
CA ILE A 251 4.96 -3.76 12.25
C ILE A 251 4.34 -4.77 11.30
N SER A 252 5.15 -5.58 10.64
CA SER A 252 4.69 -6.66 9.75
C SER A 252 5.45 -7.93 10.02
N LEU A 253 4.74 -9.05 9.93
CA LEU A 253 5.30 -10.39 9.91
C LEU A 253 5.01 -11.02 8.56
N ASN A 254 6.05 -11.49 7.88
CA ASN A 254 5.96 -12.18 6.61
C ASN A 254 6.44 -13.62 6.76
N TYR A 255 5.78 -14.51 6.03
CA TYR A 255 6.18 -15.90 5.87
C TYR A 255 6.20 -16.25 4.38
N ALA A 256 7.36 -16.64 3.85
CA ALA A 256 7.54 -17.13 2.49
C ALA A 256 7.56 -18.67 2.47
N PHE A 257 6.89 -19.31 1.53
CA PHE A 257 6.82 -20.77 1.38
C PHE A 257 6.91 -21.25 -0.05
#